data_51de6f41c9323d1c664e8d678c01f7bc
#
_entry.id   51de6f41c9323d1c664e8d678c01f7bc
#
_cell.length_a   1.000
_cell.length_b   1.000
_cell.length_c   1.000
_cell.angle_alpha   90.00
_cell.angle_beta   90.00
_cell.angle_gamma   90.00
#
_symmetry.space_group_name_H-M   'P 1'
#
loop_
_entity.id
_entity.type
_entity.pdbx_description
1 polymer ?
#
loop_
_entity_poly.entity_id
_entity_poly.type
_entity_poly.pdbx_seq_one_letter_code
_entity_poly.pdbx_strand_id
1 'polypeptide(L)'
;MNELTVIITYYNSEDYIQACIESLKQQRNQDFNVIIVNDGSTDGSQALLEDTLKDYDKKVEVINFEQNQGHAHARNVAMSHVETPYFMFLDADDELASYAIQFYLKTVNGLDALIAPINKFTLNQPQYIDQNKIRLEYMNAETNPNSFLRKNTACNILFKTAIVQAHQLQFDEGLKTYVDNSFVVDYLTYAERFVRILGFPFYFRGEVYDPFETEQLTQQAFDQLFEDYADAYLHTIQKVENKKVRQFMTHKMASMIRRGFDPANKQNAYHYAQHQDTLIQLAQKLKWHLLEETDGGSLFKVEMLALMFNQPNAAIAINKYRGMLRHVKNIVMRNKNKNRSMYQLTDAPENVSNKTIVFETFGGKNYSDSPKYIYEYMQKYYPYYNYIWVLKNPAKTYVPGNATKVKKGSKAYYEAYSKAHYWVTNARTPLYINKKENQTYIQTWHGTPLKRLANDMKVVRMPGTTTPAYKRNFREETERWDYLVSPNRYSTEIFESAFWMDRDRVLEIGYPRNDVLVNRQHDTEYLKDIREKLNIPKDKKVITYAPTVRDDEFI
;
A
#
# COMPACT_ATOMS: atom_id res chain seq x y z
N MET A 1 26.36 35.06 7.78
CA MET A 1 25.94 34.30 6.57
C MET A 1 25.07 33.17 7.04
N ASN A 2 23.96 32.89 6.34
CA ASN A 2 23.10 31.76 6.66
C ASN A 2 23.87 30.46 6.42
N GLU A 3 23.59 29.45 7.25
CA GLU A 3 24.30 28.16 7.20
C GLU A 3 23.54 27.09 6.43
N LEU A 4 22.25 27.32 6.13
CA LEU A 4 21.34 26.35 5.51
C LEU A 4 20.55 26.99 4.36
N THR A 5 20.38 26.23 3.27
CA THR A 5 19.38 26.50 2.23
C THR A 5 18.33 25.39 2.24
N VAL A 6 17.05 25.77 2.28
CA VAL A 6 15.93 24.85 2.05
C VAL A 6 15.52 24.96 0.57
N ILE A 7 15.52 23.83 -0.11
CA ILE A 7 15.13 23.71 -1.52
C ILE A 7 13.75 23.11 -1.61
N ILE A 8 12.85 23.80 -2.32
CA ILE A 8 11.48 23.32 -2.62
C ILE A 8 11.35 23.23 -4.13
N THR A 9 10.92 22.08 -4.65
CA THR A 9 10.52 21.94 -6.05
C THR A 9 9.05 21.57 -6.10
N TYR A 10 8.28 22.19 -7.00
CA TYR A 10 6.86 21.91 -7.09
C TYR A 10 6.35 21.89 -8.54
N TYR A 11 5.32 21.08 -8.76
CA TYR A 11 4.53 21.01 -9.99
C TYR A 11 3.09 20.72 -9.62
N ASN A 12 2.15 21.62 -9.98
CA ASN A 12 0.72 21.51 -9.70
C ASN A 12 0.42 21.17 -8.22
N SER A 13 0.79 22.07 -7.32
CA SER A 13 0.74 21.89 -5.87
C SER A 13 -0.14 22.92 -5.14
N GLU A 14 -1.18 23.47 -5.80
CA GLU A 14 -2.02 24.53 -5.23
C GLU A 14 -2.67 24.16 -3.90
N ASP A 15 -2.97 22.87 -3.67
CA ASP A 15 -3.57 22.39 -2.43
C ASP A 15 -2.60 22.32 -1.24
N TYR A 16 -1.28 22.40 -1.49
CA TYR A 16 -0.26 22.05 -0.49
C TYR A 16 0.78 23.14 -0.26
N ILE A 17 1.16 23.86 -1.31
CA ILE A 17 2.32 24.78 -1.29
C ILE A 17 2.22 25.83 -0.17
N GLN A 18 1.01 26.30 0.14
CA GLN A 18 0.79 27.26 1.22
C GLN A 18 1.20 26.70 2.58
N ALA A 19 0.76 25.48 2.93
CA ALA A 19 1.09 24.85 4.21
C ALA A 19 2.60 24.60 4.34
N CYS A 20 3.23 24.16 3.25
CA CYS A 20 4.68 23.98 3.17
C CYS A 20 5.42 25.28 3.51
N ILE A 21 5.11 26.40 2.84
CA ILE A 21 5.73 27.71 3.08
C ILE A 21 5.43 28.22 4.49
N GLU A 22 4.18 28.09 4.97
CA GLU A 22 3.82 28.49 6.34
C GLU A 22 4.64 27.72 7.39
N SER A 23 4.99 26.45 7.14
CA SER A 23 5.85 25.67 8.02
C SER A 23 7.27 26.25 8.11
N LEU A 24 7.77 26.91 7.05
CA LEU A 24 9.04 27.63 7.05
C LEU A 24 8.94 28.98 7.76
N LYS A 25 7.85 29.73 7.58
CA LYS A 25 7.60 30.98 8.31
C LYS A 25 7.54 30.76 9.82
N GLN A 26 7.05 29.60 10.25
CA GLN A 26 6.93 29.22 11.67
C GLN A 26 8.23 28.71 12.29
N GLN A 27 9.33 28.59 11.54
CA GLN A 27 10.59 28.13 12.09
C GLN A 27 11.13 29.08 13.17
N ARG A 28 11.59 28.55 14.28
CA ARG A 28 12.16 29.31 15.41
C ARG A 28 13.49 29.96 15.08
N ASN A 29 14.28 29.32 14.23
CA ASN A 29 15.47 29.90 13.64
C ASN A 29 15.16 30.26 12.20
N GLN A 30 15.29 31.53 11.87
CA GLN A 30 15.03 32.11 10.56
C GLN A 30 16.31 32.43 9.78
N ASP A 31 17.49 31.97 10.23
CA ASP A 31 18.77 32.21 9.59
C ASP A 31 19.06 31.15 8.52
N PHE A 32 18.18 31.07 7.52
CA PHE A 32 18.31 30.17 6.36
C PHE A 32 17.84 30.85 5.08
N ASN A 33 18.30 30.35 3.95
CA ASN A 33 17.83 30.75 2.62
C ASN A 33 16.77 29.76 2.12
N VAL A 34 15.93 30.21 1.19
CA VAL A 34 14.95 29.35 0.49
C VAL A 34 15.14 29.50 -1.01
N ILE A 35 15.22 28.36 -1.72
CA ILE A 35 15.20 28.30 -3.18
C ILE A 35 13.96 27.48 -3.56
N ILE A 36 13.09 28.09 -4.40
CA ILE A 36 11.86 27.46 -4.84
C ILE A 36 11.89 27.34 -6.35
N VAL A 37 11.70 26.15 -6.88
CA VAL A 37 11.62 25.89 -8.33
C VAL A 37 10.22 25.46 -8.71
N ASN A 38 9.56 26.26 -9.55
CA ASN A 38 8.33 25.91 -10.23
C ASN A 38 8.67 25.13 -11.50
N ASP A 39 8.35 23.86 -11.53
CA ASP A 39 8.60 22.98 -12.69
C ASP A 39 7.48 23.09 -13.74
N GLY A 40 7.13 24.33 -14.14
CA GLY A 40 6.15 24.61 -15.17
C GLY A 40 4.70 24.27 -14.78
N SER A 41 4.27 24.61 -13.56
CA SER A 41 2.89 24.40 -13.08
C SER A 41 1.86 25.10 -13.93
N THR A 42 0.71 24.45 -14.11
CA THR A 42 -0.42 24.92 -14.92
C THR A 42 -1.69 25.21 -14.11
N ASP A 43 -1.63 25.00 -12.79
CA ASP A 43 -2.68 25.27 -11.80
C ASP A 43 -2.47 26.63 -11.08
N GLY A 44 -3.18 26.86 -9.99
CA GLY A 44 -3.05 28.07 -9.15
C GLY A 44 -1.82 28.14 -8.25
N SER A 45 -0.91 27.16 -8.28
CA SER A 45 0.24 27.05 -7.37
C SER A 45 1.13 28.28 -7.34
N GLN A 46 1.44 28.86 -8.51
CA GLN A 46 2.33 30.01 -8.59
C GLN A 46 1.70 31.25 -7.94
N ALA A 47 0.45 31.53 -8.26
CA ALA A 47 -0.26 32.69 -7.70
C ALA A 47 -0.39 32.57 -6.17
N LEU A 48 -0.68 31.37 -5.67
CA LEU A 48 -0.79 31.10 -4.25
C LEU A 48 0.58 31.22 -3.54
N LEU A 49 1.65 30.75 -4.16
CA LEU A 49 3.02 30.92 -3.65
C LEU A 49 3.38 32.40 -3.54
N GLU A 50 3.15 33.19 -4.60
CA GLU A 50 3.44 34.62 -4.62
C GLU A 50 2.64 35.37 -3.53
N ASP A 51 1.36 35.01 -3.34
CA ASP A 51 0.55 35.57 -2.27
C ASP A 51 1.07 35.19 -0.88
N THR A 52 1.42 33.92 -0.69
CA THR A 52 1.97 33.42 0.58
C THR A 52 3.31 34.05 0.92
N LEU A 53 4.13 34.40 -0.06
CA LEU A 53 5.45 35.01 0.16
C LEU A 53 5.41 36.53 0.43
N LYS A 54 4.30 37.24 0.22
CA LYS A 54 4.21 38.71 0.41
C LYS A 54 4.62 39.19 1.79
N ASP A 55 4.33 38.38 2.82
CA ASP A 55 4.66 38.71 4.21
C ASP A 55 5.90 37.97 4.73
N TYR A 56 6.76 37.48 3.82
CA TYR A 56 7.96 36.73 4.18
C TYR A 56 9.23 37.52 3.87
N ASP A 57 9.79 38.18 4.90
CA ASP A 57 10.93 39.12 4.80
C ASP A 57 12.29 38.45 4.58
N LYS A 58 12.32 37.17 4.19
CA LYS A 58 13.58 36.42 4.06
C LYS A 58 14.05 36.32 2.62
N LYS A 59 15.35 36.00 2.44
CA LYS A 59 15.91 35.73 1.11
C LYS A 59 15.27 34.48 0.52
N VAL A 60 14.33 34.67 -0.40
CA VAL A 60 13.72 33.63 -1.20
C VAL A 60 14.09 33.87 -2.66
N GLU A 61 14.62 32.85 -3.29
CA GLU A 61 14.86 32.82 -4.73
C GLU A 61 13.81 31.92 -5.38
N VAL A 62 13.05 32.46 -6.35
CA VAL A 62 12.03 31.72 -7.09
C VAL A 62 12.46 31.58 -8.54
N ILE A 63 12.55 30.33 -9.01
CA ILE A 63 12.92 29.98 -10.38
C ILE A 63 11.69 29.36 -11.04
N ASN A 64 11.27 29.91 -12.19
CA ASN A 64 10.11 29.41 -12.92
C ASN A 64 10.54 28.80 -14.25
N PHE A 65 10.13 27.57 -14.53
CA PHE A 65 10.27 26.95 -15.85
C PHE A 65 9.03 27.21 -16.68
N GLU A 66 9.20 27.34 -18.00
CA GLU A 66 8.07 27.52 -18.93
C GLU A 66 7.25 26.24 -19.09
N GLN A 67 7.87 25.07 -18.89
CA GLN A 67 7.24 23.77 -19.00
C GLN A 67 7.88 22.76 -18.05
N ASN A 68 7.16 21.70 -17.73
CA ASN A 68 7.65 20.64 -16.85
C ASN A 68 8.89 19.94 -17.45
N GLN A 69 10.00 19.95 -16.74
CA GLN A 69 11.26 19.31 -17.09
C GLN A 69 11.59 18.12 -16.20
N GLY A 70 10.79 17.89 -15.17
CA GLY A 70 10.91 16.78 -14.25
C GLY A 70 11.63 17.12 -12.95
N HIS A 71 11.24 16.43 -11.91
CA HIS A 71 11.67 16.64 -10.53
C HIS A 71 13.20 16.60 -10.35
N ALA A 72 13.91 15.69 -11.05
CA ALA A 72 15.36 15.61 -11.01
C ALA A 72 16.02 16.88 -11.54
N HIS A 73 15.57 17.38 -12.69
CA HIS A 73 16.08 18.60 -13.30
C HIS A 73 15.84 19.82 -12.40
N ALA A 74 14.62 19.97 -11.88
CA ALA A 74 14.28 21.08 -10.99
C ALA A 74 15.20 21.10 -9.73
N ARG A 75 15.47 19.94 -9.14
CA ARG A 75 16.39 19.82 -8.01
C ARG A 75 17.85 20.13 -8.38
N ASN A 76 18.33 19.69 -9.55
CA ASN A 76 19.67 19.97 -10.03
C ASN A 76 19.87 21.47 -10.25
N VAL A 77 18.90 22.14 -10.87
CA VAL A 77 18.93 23.60 -11.04
C VAL A 77 18.97 24.29 -9.67
N ALA A 78 18.09 23.93 -8.73
CA ALA A 78 18.10 24.51 -7.40
C ALA A 78 19.42 24.30 -6.65
N MET A 79 20.03 23.10 -6.73
CA MET A 79 21.33 22.82 -6.12
C MET A 79 22.44 23.69 -6.67
N SER A 80 22.41 24.06 -7.95
CA SER A 80 23.45 24.93 -8.55
C SER A 80 23.43 26.37 -8.01
N HIS A 81 22.34 26.79 -7.38
CA HIS A 81 22.17 28.11 -6.75
C HIS A 81 22.49 28.09 -5.24
N VAL A 82 22.85 26.96 -4.65
CA VAL A 82 23.16 26.86 -3.22
C VAL A 82 24.52 27.45 -2.90
N GLU A 83 24.51 28.46 -2.03
CA GLU A 83 25.74 29.14 -1.54
C GLU A 83 26.07 28.82 -0.08
N THR A 84 25.13 28.22 0.67
CA THR A 84 25.28 27.93 2.11
C THR A 84 26.06 26.64 2.36
N PRO A 85 26.68 26.46 3.55
CA PRO A 85 27.44 25.26 3.91
C PRO A 85 26.62 23.96 3.84
N TYR A 86 25.31 24.05 4.13
CA TYR A 86 24.39 22.92 4.09
C TYR A 86 23.12 23.27 3.31
N PHE A 87 22.48 22.25 2.76
CA PHE A 87 21.16 22.37 2.17
C PHE A 87 20.32 21.14 2.48
N MET A 88 19.02 21.26 2.32
CA MET A 88 18.04 20.16 2.40
C MET A 88 16.91 20.37 1.40
N PHE A 89 16.23 19.27 1.06
CA PHE A 89 15.01 19.31 0.27
C PHE A 89 13.79 19.24 1.19
N LEU A 90 12.77 20.00 0.81
CA LEU A 90 11.43 19.94 1.38
C LEU A 90 10.44 19.77 0.23
N ASP A 91 9.72 18.65 0.16
CA ASP A 91 8.69 18.47 -0.86
C ASP A 91 7.52 19.43 -0.60
N ALA A 92 6.90 19.93 -1.68
CA ALA A 92 5.88 20.98 -1.59
C ALA A 92 4.58 20.52 -0.87
N ASP A 93 4.39 19.22 -0.72
CA ASP A 93 3.30 18.59 0.02
C ASP A 93 3.67 18.20 1.46
N ASP A 94 4.89 18.57 1.93
CA ASP A 94 5.42 18.23 3.23
C ASP A 94 5.63 19.48 4.12
N GLU A 95 5.80 19.26 5.42
CA GLU A 95 6.01 20.33 6.41
C GLU A 95 7.17 20.04 7.37
N LEU A 96 7.81 21.09 7.87
CA LEU A 96 8.79 21.01 8.94
C LEU A 96 8.22 21.42 10.29
N ALA A 97 8.59 20.70 11.36
CA ALA A 97 8.32 21.15 12.72
C ALA A 97 8.98 22.52 12.98
N SER A 98 8.32 23.42 13.71
CA SER A 98 8.78 24.80 13.97
C SER A 98 10.18 24.91 14.62
N TYR A 99 10.67 23.86 15.22
CA TYR A 99 11.97 23.74 15.88
C TYR A 99 13.02 23.01 15.03
N ALA A 100 12.66 22.55 13.83
CA ALA A 100 13.50 21.65 13.04
C ALA A 100 14.82 22.28 12.65
N ILE A 101 14.79 23.43 11.98
CA ILE A 101 16.01 24.10 11.49
C ILE A 101 16.95 24.47 12.63
N GLN A 102 16.43 25.01 13.73
CA GLN A 102 17.25 25.33 14.91
C GLN A 102 17.99 24.09 15.45
N PHE A 103 17.30 22.96 15.51
CA PHE A 103 17.91 21.73 16.01
C PHE A 103 18.91 21.13 15.01
N TYR A 104 18.61 21.18 13.73
CA TYR A 104 19.48 20.67 12.67
C TYR A 104 20.82 21.39 12.65
N LEU A 105 20.80 22.73 12.60
CA LEU A 105 22.02 23.55 12.58
C LEU A 105 22.89 23.33 13.81
N LYS A 106 22.26 23.21 14.99
CA LYS A 106 22.99 22.88 16.22
C LYS A 106 23.65 21.50 16.19
N THR A 107 23.05 20.55 15.48
CA THR A 107 23.46 19.13 15.51
C THR A 107 24.43 18.78 14.38
N VAL A 108 24.30 19.40 13.19
CA VAL A 108 25.07 19.02 11.99
C VAL A 108 26.52 19.55 11.96
N ASN A 109 26.85 20.48 12.84
CA ASN A 109 28.13 21.16 12.82
C ASN A 109 29.32 20.18 12.75
N GLY A 110 30.18 20.36 11.73
CA GLY A 110 31.34 19.50 11.47
C GLY A 110 31.04 18.10 10.93
N LEU A 111 29.80 17.78 10.63
CA LEU A 111 29.38 16.53 10.01
C LEU A 111 29.14 16.72 8.51
N ASP A 112 29.12 15.61 7.80
CA ASP A 112 28.87 15.61 6.36
C ASP A 112 27.36 15.50 6.05
N ALA A 113 26.58 14.87 6.93
CA ALA A 113 25.12 14.83 6.80
C ALA A 113 24.38 14.68 8.14
N LEU A 114 23.10 15.07 8.13
CA LEU A 114 22.15 14.77 9.20
C LEU A 114 20.91 14.12 8.60
N ILE A 115 20.45 13.01 9.19
CA ILE A 115 19.25 12.29 8.77
C ILE A 115 18.15 12.51 9.81
N ALA A 116 17.06 13.15 9.42
CA ALA A 116 15.90 13.36 10.26
C ALA A 116 14.87 12.22 10.12
N PRO A 117 14.05 11.95 11.14
CA PRO A 117 12.94 11.04 11.02
C PRO A 117 11.79 11.66 10.20
N ILE A 118 11.23 10.87 9.30
CA ILE A 118 10.00 11.22 8.57
C ILE A 118 8.82 10.66 9.35
N ASN A 119 7.86 11.50 9.66
CA ASN A 119 6.64 11.17 10.35
C ASN A 119 5.41 11.51 9.48
N LYS A 120 4.29 10.86 9.72
CA LYS A 120 3.03 11.27 9.14
C LYS A 120 2.55 12.55 9.84
N PHE A 121 1.89 13.41 9.07
CA PHE A 121 1.21 14.58 9.63
C PHE A 121 0.13 14.13 10.62
N THR A 122 0.03 14.81 11.76
CA THR A 122 -1.04 14.61 12.74
C THR A 122 -1.52 15.97 13.26
N LEU A 123 -2.81 16.12 13.52
CA LEU A 123 -3.41 17.34 14.04
C LEU A 123 -2.80 17.81 15.38
N ASN A 124 -2.20 16.89 16.14
CA ASN A 124 -1.56 17.16 17.44
C ASN A 124 -0.03 17.09 17.32
N GLN A 125 0.56 17.92 16.46
CA GLN A 125 2.02 18.00 16.37
C GLN A 125 2.63 18.58 17.65
N PRO A 126 3.78 18.04 18.11
CA PRO A 126 4.48 18.61 19.24
C PRO A 126 4.93 20.04 18.96
N GLN A 127 4.54 20.98 19.83
CA GLN A 127 4.96 22.38 19.73
C GLN A 127 6.39 22.60 20.27
N TYR A 128 6.89 21.70 21.11
CA TYR A 128 8.21 21.82 21.77
C TYR A 128 8.95 20.49 21.71
N ILE A 129 10.29 20.60 21.61
CA ILE A 129 11.19 19.44 21.62
C ILE A 129 11.18 18.79 23.02
N ASP A 130 10.87 17.49 23.06
CA ASP A 130 11.14 16.65 24.23
C ASP A 130 12.50 15.99 24.08
N GLN A 131 13.53 16.59 24.70
CA GLN A 131 14.89 16.09 24.61
C GLN A 131 15.07 14.66 25.14
N ASN A 132 14.21 14.21 26.06
CA ASN A 132 14.27 12.85 26.60
C ASN A 132 13.86 11.79 25.56
N LYS A 133 13.15 12.19 24.52
CA LYS A 133 12.75 11.31 23.41
C LYS A 133 13.73 11.30 22.26
N ILE A 134 14.68 12.24 22.21
CA ILE A 134 15.66 12.34 21.13
C ILE A 134 16.85 11.45 21.42
N ARG A 135 17.21 10.62 20.46
CA ARG A 135 18.45 9.88 20.46
C ARG A 135 19.22 10.20 19.20
N LEU A 136 20.48 10.61 19.37
CA LEU A 136 21.42 10.87 18.27
C LEU A 136 22.31 9.64 18.07
N GLU A 137 22.33 9.14 16.85
CA GLU A 137 23.22 8.05 16.46
C GLU A 137 24.27 8.61 15.49
N TYR A 138 25.50 8.75 15.97
CA TYR A 138 26.65 9.13 15.13
C TYR A 138 27.16 7.91 14.39
N MET A 139 27.33 8.03 13.09
CA MET A 139 27.59 6.90 12.20
C MET A 139 28.64 7.27 11.17
N ASN A 140 29.22 6.22 10.59
CA ASN A 140 30.15 6.29 9.47
C ASN A 140 29.56 5.53 8.28
N ALA A 141 29.73 6.04 7.07
CA ALA A 141 29.21 5.44 5.85
C ALA A 141 29.78 4.02 5.61
N GLU A 142 31.02 3.76 6.00
CA GLU A 142 31.60 2.42 5.85
C GLU A 142 30.97 1.38 6.76
N THR A 143 30.58 1.78 7.98
CA THR A 143 30.06 0.84 8.98
C THR A 143 28.54 0.68 8.94
N ASN A 144 27.83 1.75 8.57
CA ASN A 144 26.36 1.83 8.66
C ASN A 144 25.66 2.37 7.40
N PRO A 145 25.96 1.88 6.19
CA PRO A 145 25.34 2.39 4.95
C PRO A 145 23.82 2.20 4.94
N ASN A 146 23.31 1.18 5.65
CA ASN A 146 21.90 0.86 5.73
C ASN A 146 21.04 1.99 6.29
N SER A 147 21.62 2.87 7.09
CA SER A 147 20.88 3.95 7.75
C SER A 147 20.45 5.03 6.78
N PHE A 148 21.26 5.33 5.78
CA PHE A 148 20.93 6.23 4.69
C PHE A 148 19.91 5.63 3.71
N LEU A 149 20.15 4.40 3.31
CA LEU A 149 19.41 3.74 2.23
C LEU A 149 18.07 3.15 2.65
N ARG A 150 17.71 3.27 3.94
CA ARG A 150 16.53 2.59 4.48
C ARG A 150 15.21 3.17 3.97
N LYS A 151 15.13 4.49 3.73
CA LYS A 151 13.88 5.16 3.34
C LYS A 151 13.86 5.71 1.92
N ASN A 152 14.93 5.60 1.14
CA ASN A 152 14.99 5.98 -0.28
C ASN A 152 14.44 7.39 -0.57
N THR A 153 14.80 8.40 0.21
CA THR A 153 14.43 9.79 -0.04
C THR A 153 15.55 10.72 0.37
N ALA A 154 15.71 11.81 -0.36
CA ALA A 154 16.64 12.89 -0.05
C ALA A 154 16.03 13.95 0.89
N CYS A 155 14.70 13.99 1.01
CA CYS A 155 13.98 15.10 1.67
C CYS A 155 14.23 15.23 3.17
N ASN A 156 14.58 14.16 3.85
CA ASN A 156 14.87 14.20 5.29
C ASN A 156 16.37 14.26 5.62
N ILE A 157 17.19 14.63 4.65
CA ILE A 157 18.64 14.67 4.80
C ILE A 157 19.14 16.10 4.62
N LEU A 158 19.95 16.58 5.56
CA LEU A 158 20.81 17.75 5.33
C LEU A 158 22.10 17.28 4.69
N PHE A 159 22.45 17.90 3.60
CA PHE A 159 23.65 17.63 2.81
C PHE A 159 24.67 18.75 2.97
N LYS A 160 25.94 18.41 3.05
CA LYS A 160 27.04 19.36 3.02
C LYS A 160 27.33 19.80 1.58
N THR A 161 27.14 21.07 1.30
CA THR A 161 27.24 21.63 -0.05
C THR A 161 28.58 21.36 -0.70
N ALA A 162 29.68 21.50 0.06
CA ALA A 162 31.02 21.27 -0.45
C ALA A 162 31.25 19.87 -1.04
N ILE A 163 30.60 18.83 -0.51
CA ILE A 163 30.71 17.47 -1.06
C ILE A 163 30.02 17.42 -2.43
N VAL A 164 28.81 17.97 -2.54
CA VAL A 164 28.06 17.98 -3.80
C VAL A 164 28.80 18.75 -4.88
N GLN A 165 29.33 19.91 -4.55
CA GLN A 165 30.08 20.76 -5.49
C GLN A 165 31.42 20.14 -5.91
N ALA A 166 32.22 19.62 -4.95
CA ALA A 166 33.53 19.04 -5.24
C ALA A 166 33.44 17.81 -6.16
N HIS A 167 32.37 17.03 -6.04
CA HIS A 167 32.15 15.79 -6.82
C HIS A 167 31.10 15.93 -7.90
N GLN A 168 30.56 17.14 -8.14
CA GLN A 168 29.57 17.45 -9.17
C GLN A 168 28.35 16.48 -9.11
N LEU A 169 27.88 16.19 -7.88
CA LEU A 169 26.79 15.25 -7.67
C LEU A 169 25.47 15.85 -8.17
N GLN A 170 24.73 15.06 -8.92
CA GLN A 170 23.45 15.44 -9.51
C GLN A 170 22.44 14.29 -9.41
N PHE A 171 21.16 14.65 -9.40
CA PHE A 171 20.09 13.69 -9.64
C PHE A 171 20.14 13.23 -11.10
N ASP A 172 19.86 11.96 -11.33
CA ASP A 172 19.84 11.37 -12.68
C ASP A 172 18.53 11.74 -13.40
N GLU A 173 18.61 12.65 -14.37
CA GLU A 173 17.47 13.16 -15.15
C GLU A 173 16.91 12.12 -16.15
N GLY A 174 17.63 11.04 -16.39
CA GLY A 174 17.15 9.91 -17.20
C GLY A 174 16.17 9.00 -16.46
N LEU A 175 16.06 9.14 -15.12
CA LEU A 175 15.18 8.35 -14.29
C LEU A 175 13.85 9.07 -14.05
N LYS A 176 12.73 8.38 -14.27
CA LYS A 176 11.38 8.91 -14.00
C LYS A 176 10.99 8.83 -12.52
N THR A 177 11.40 7.77 -11.85
CA THR A 177 11.09 7.49 -10.46
C THR A 177 12.34 7.05 -9.70
N TYR A 178 12.30 7.07 -8.37
CA TYR A 178 13.40 6.66 -7.50
C TYR A 178 14.72 7.43 -7.71
N VAL A 179 14.65 8.63 -8.24
CA VAL A 179 15.80 9.51 -8.52
C VAL A 179 16.63 9.79 -7.25
N ASP A 180 15.98 9.87 -6.09
CA ASP A 180 16.61 10.07 -4.79
C ASP A 180 17.63 8.98 -4.45
N ASN A 181 17.36 7.74 -4.88
CA ASN A 181 18.23 6.60 -4.57
C ASN A 181 19.65 6.79 -5.14
N SER A 182 19.77 7.21 -6.40
CA SER A 182 21.06 7.40 -7.06
C SER A 182 21.83 8.54 -6.39
N PHE A 183 21.19 9.68 -6.18
CA PHE A 183 21.81 10.84 -5.55
C PHE A 183 22.31 10.55 -4.12
N VAL A 184 21.47 9.92 -3.29
CA VAL A 184 21.83 9.56 -1.91
C VAL A 184 22.97 8.55 -1.87
N VAL A 185 22.99 7.57 -2.78
CA VAL A 185 24.08 6.59 -2.87
C VAL A 185 25.38 7.23 -3.32
N ASP A 186 25.33 8.10 -4.34
CA ASP A 186 26.49 8.83 -4.84
C ASP A 186 27.05 9.74 -3.73
N TYR A 187 26.18 10.45 -3.01
CA TYR A 187 26.59 11.27 -1.86
C TYR A 187 27.28 10.46 -0.76
N LEU A 188 26.76 9.27 -0.43
CA LEU A 188 27.34 8.38 0.57
C LEU A 188 28.75 7.90 0.24
N THR A 189 29.11 7.89 -1.04
CA THR A 189 30.46 7.52 -1.46
C THR A 189 31.51 8.49 -0.92
N TYR A 190 31.12 9.75 -0.70
CA TYR A 190 32.02 10.83 -0.29
C TYR A 190 31.77 11.35 1.12
N ALA A 191 30.63 11.01 1.73
CA ALA A 191 30.31 11.38 3.11
C ALA A 191 30.92 10.37 4.09
N GLU A 192 31.71 10.85 5.04
CA GLU A 192 32.38 10.01 6.04
C GLU A 192 31.57 9.94 7.33
N ARG A 193 31.15 11.09 7.86
CA ARG A 193 30.56 11.22 9.20
C ARG A 193 29.17 11.84 9.13
N PHE A 194 28.21 11.17 9.70
CA PHE A 194 26.84 11.68 9.76
C PHE A 194 26.14 11.32 11.07
N VAL A 195 25.05 12.03 11.35
CA VAL A 195 24.20 11.78 12.51
C VAL A 195 22.78 11.45 12.08
N ARG A 196 22.16 10.49 12.75
CA ARG A 196 20.75 10.19 12.60
C ARG A 196 19.98 10.56 13.86
N ILE A 197 18.88 11.30 13.69
CA ILE A 197 17.95 11.62 14.76
C ILE A 197 16.90 10.51 14.86
N LEU A 198 16.60 10.07 16.07
CA LEU A 198 15.56 9.07 16.36
C LEU A 198 14.64 9.54 17.47
N GLY A 199 13.42 9.00 17.48
CA GLY A 199 12.51 9.06 18.60
C GLY A 199 11.66 10.34 18.72
N PHE A 200 11.89 11.36 17.87
CA PHE A 200 11.10 12.60 17.88
C PHE A 200 10.86 13.12 16.47
N PRO A 201 9.68 13.66 16.15
CA PRO A 201 9.36 14.10 14.80
C PRO A 201 9.98 15.45 14.46
N PHE A 202 10.46 15.59 13.22
CA PHE A 202 11.04 16.84 12.68
C PHE A 202 10.52 17.16 11.27
N TYR A 203 10.29 16.14 10.46
CA TYR A 203 9.81 16.24 9.09
C TYR A 203 8.48 15.49 9.00
N PHE A 204 7.44 16.15 8.52
CA PHE A 204 6.10 15.61 8.39
C PHE A 204 5.75 15.44 6.93
N ARG A 205 5.51 14.20 6.54
CA ARG A 205 5.02 13.91 5.19
C ARG A 205 3.52 14.21 5.13
N GLY A 206 3.15 15.11 4.22
CA GLY A 206 1.78 15.41 3.89
C GLY A 206 1.08 14.16 3.35
N GLU A 207 -0.17 13.98 3.74
CA GLU A 207 -1.05 13.04 3.05
C GLU A 207 -1.82 13.86 2.02
N VAL A 208 -1.55 13.65 0.73
CA VAL A 208 -2.28 14.27 -0.37
C VAL A 208 -3.75 13.90 -0.26
N TYR A 209 -4.57 14.87 0.12
CA TYR A 209 -5.98 14.67 0.46
C TYR A 209 -6.89 15.02 -0.71
N ASP A 210 -6.52 14.69 -1.94
CA ASP A 210 -7.46 14.80 -3.04
C ASP A 210 -8.01 13.41 -3.42
N PRO A 211 -9.31 13.15 -3.15
CA PRO A 211 -9.95 11.93 -3.58
C PRO A 211 -10.20 11.90 -5.10
N PHE A 212 -9.97 12.98 -5.83
CA PHE A 212 -10.42 13.14 -7.22
C PHE A 212 -9.27 13.25 -8.23
N GLU A 213 -8.01 13.47 -7.82
CA GLU A 213 -6.91 13.71 -8.75
C GLU A 213 -5.69 12.82 -8.51
N THR A 214 -4.94 12.66 -9.55
CA THR A 214 -3.63 12.02 -9.81
C THR A 214 -3.04 11.10 -8.74
N GLU A 215 -2.77 9.87 -9.17
CA GLU A 215 -1.94 8.91 -8.44
C GLU A 215 -0.56 9.53 -8.15
N GLN A 216 -0.13 9.51 -6.89
CA GLN A 216 1.27 9.80 -6.55
C GLN A 216 2.19 8.88 -7.38
N LEU A 217 3.37 9.35 -7.75
CA LEU A 217 4.37 8.56 -8.49
C LEU A 217 4.59 7.16 -7.90
N THR A 218 4.47 7.03 -6.57
CA THR A 218 4.57 5.74 -5.85
C THR A 218 3.31 4.87 -5.92
N GLN A 219 2.22 5.35 -6.50
CA GLN A 219 0.93 4.64 -6.63
C GLN A 219 0.62 4.23 -8.08
N GLN A 220 1.51 4.50 -9.01
CA GLN A 220 1.40 4.08 -10.41
C GLN A 220 1.33 2.55 -10.56
N ALA A 221 1.03 2.09 -11.76
CA ALA A 221 0.86 0.67 -12.07
C ALA A 221 1.92 -0.21 -11.38
N PHE A 222 1.48 -1.19 -10.59
CA PHE A 222 2.37 -2.06 -9.81
C PHE A 222 3.47 -2.71 -10.67
N ASP A 223 3.13 -3.06 -11.91
CA ASP A 223 4.06 -3.63 -12.86
C ASP A 223 5.10 -2.60 -13.33
N GLN A 224 4.68 -1.35 -13.59
CA GLN A 224 5.59 -0.27 -13.97
C GLN A 224 6.53 0.11 -12.82
N LEU A 225 6.08 0.09 -11.57
CA LEU A 225 6.92 0.36 -10.41
C LEU A 225 8.10 -0.61 -10.26
N PHE A 226 7.93 -1.87 -10.67
CA PHE A 226 9.05 -2.83 -10.67
C PHE A 226 10.10 -2.48 -11.72
N GLU A 227 9.64 -2.17 -12.95
CA GLU A 227 10.54 -1.78 -14.05
C GLU A 227 11.33 -0.51 -13.69
N ASP A 228 10.64 0.52 -13.26
CA ASP A 228 11.27 1.79 -12.86
C ASP A 228 12.26 1.61 -11.70
N TYR A 229 11.91 0.77 -10.72
CA TYR A 229 12.83 0.48 -9.62
C TYR A 229 14.05 -0.32 -10.06
N ALA A 230 13.85 -1.29 -10.96
CA ALA A 230 14.93 -2.09 -11.52
C ALA A 230 15.91 -1.22 -12.34
N ASP A 231 15.37 -0.30 -13.13
CA ASP A 231 16.14 0.63 -13.94
C ASP A 231 16.95 1.59 -13.05
N ALA A 232 16.31 2.27 -12.11
CA ALA A 232 16.99 3.12 -11.13
C ALA A 232 18.06 2.36 -10.34
N TYR A 233 17.78 1.11 -9.97
CA TYR A 233 18.74 0.26 -9.29
C TYR A 233 19.95 -0.08 -10.16
N LEU A 234 19.75 -0.44 -11.42
CA LEU A 234 20.83 -0.78 -12.36
C LEU A 234 21.72 0.43 -12.64
N HIS A 235 21.13 1.60 -12.82
CA HIS A 235 21.88 2.86 -12.97
C HIS A 235 22.74 3.16 -11.74
N THR A 236 22.16 3.01 -10.56
CA THR A 236 22.84 3.33 -9.31
C THR A 236 23.97 2.33 -8.99
N ILE A 237 23.71 1.01 -9.10
CA ILE A 237 24.66 -0.02 -8.65
C ILE A 237 25.97 -0.01 -9.46
N GLN A 238 25.94 0.47 -10.70
CA GLN A 238 27.14 0.56 -11.55
C GLN A 238 28.15 1.60 -11.04
N LYS A 239 27.68 2.64 -10.35
CA LYS A 239 28.49 3.74 -9.80
C LYS A 239 29.02 3.44 -8.40
N VAL A 240 28.48 2.41 -7.73
CA VAL A 240 28.82 2.12 -6.32
C VAL A 240 30.16 1.41 -6.20
N GLU A 241 31.15 2.08 -5.64
CA GLU A 241 32.48 1.51 -5.31
C GLU A 241 32.49 0.82 -3.94
N ASN A 242 31.77 1.37 -2.96
CA ASN A 242 31.74 0.84 -1.60
C ASN A 242 31.08 -0.54 -1.55
N LYS A 243 31.85 -1.56 -1.15
CA LYS A 243 31.42 -2.95 -1.08
C LYS A 243 30.18 -3.15 -0.21
N LYS A 244 30.09 -2.51 0.95
CA LYS A 244 28.94 -2.68 1.87
C LYS A 244 27.67 -2.04 1.34
N VAL A 245 27.78 -0.87 0.70
CA VAL A 245 26.65 -0.23 0.01
C VAL A 245 26.14 -1.14 -1.11
N ARG A 246 27.05 -1.66 -1.94
CA ARG A 246 26.72 -2.61 -3.01
C ARG A 246 26.04 -3.86 -2.49
N GLN A 247 26.56 -4.45 -1.44
CA GLN A 247 25.97 -5.60 -0.76
C GLN A 247 24.55 -5.30 -0.28
N PHE A 248 24.34 -4.19 0.40
CA PHE A 248 23.03 -3.80 0.88
C PHE A 248 22.02 -3.60 -0.24
N MET A 249 22.40 -2.91 -1.31
CA MET A 249 21.55 -2.67 -2.46
C MET A 249 21.19 -4.00 -3.17
N THR A 250 22.19 -4.87 -3.37
CA THR A 250 21.97 -6.20 -3.98
C THR A 250 21.05 -7.07 -3.14
N HIS A 251 21.24 -7.07 -1.82
CA HIS A 251 20.35 -7.78 -0.89
C HIS A 251 18.90 -7.26 -0.96
N LYS A 252 18.73 -5.94 -1.03
CA LYS A 252 17.40 -5.30 -1.16
C LYS A 252 16.72 -5.70 -2.46
N MET A 253 17.42 -5.66 -3.61
CA MET A 253 16.91 -6.08 -4.90
C MET A 253 16.57 -7.58 -4.92
N ALA A 254 17.46 -8.44 -4.43
CA ALA A 254 17.21 -9.88 -4.32
C ALA A 254 15.99 -10.18 -3.44
N SER A 255 15.82 -9.46 -2.34
CA SER A 255 14.65 -9.58 -1.47
C SER A 255 13.36 -9.14 -2.17
N MET A 256 13.42 -8.08 -2.98
CA MET A 256 12.29 -7.59 -3.77
C MET A 256 11.88 -8.60 -4.84
N ILE A 257 12.83 -9.12 -5.62
CA ILE A 257 12.57 -10.18 -6.61
C ILE A 257 11.95 -11.41 -5.92
N ARG A 258 12.56 -11.88 -4.84
CA ARG A 258 12.08 -13.08 -4.12
C ARG A 258 10.66 -12.94 -3.59
N ARG A 259 10.26 -11.74 -3.14
CA ARG A 259 8.92 -11.48 -2.59
C ARG A 259 7.91 -11.14 -3.67
N GLY A 260 8.30 -10.30 -4.62
CA GLY A 260 7.44 -9.84 -5.71
C GLY A 260 7.07 -10.98 -6.66
N PHE A 261 7.98 -11.90 -6.93
CA PHE A 261 7.75 -13.06 -7.82
C PHE A 261 7.50 -14.37 -7.05
N ASP A 262 7.00 -14.28 -5.83
CA ASP A 262 6.65 -15.45 -5.04
C ASP A 262 5.33 -16.09 -5.53
N PRO A 263 5.35 -17.29 -6.09
CA PRO A 263 4.14 -17.94 -6.63
C PRO A 263 3.10 -18.27 -5.56
N ALA A 264 3.50 -18.27 -4.27
CA ALA A 264 2.56 -18.44 -3.16
C ALA A 264 1.81 -17.15 -2.79
N ASN A 265 2.22 -16.00 -3.33
CA ASN A 265 1.63 -14.69 -3.05
C ASN A 265 0.79 -14.20 -4.23
N LYS A 266 -0.37 -14.84 -4.48
CA LYS A 266 -1.24 -14.48 -5.61
C LYS A 266 -1.78 -13.04 -5.55
N GLN A 267 -1.85 -12.40 -4.40
CA GLN A 267 -2.45 -11.07 -4.27
C GLN A 267 -1.52 -9.93 -4.68
N ASN A 268 -0.22 -10.08 -4.53
CA ASN A 268 0.77 -9.03 -4.78
C ASN A 268 1.98 -9.55 -5.60
N ALA A 269 1.82 -10.68 -6.28
CA ALA A 269 2.89 -11.23 -7.11
C ALA A 269 2.94 -10.52 -8.47
N TYR A 270 4.14 -10.16 -8.89
CA TYR A 270 4.40 -9.79 -10.27
C TYR A 270 4.25 -11.00 -11.19
N HIS A 271 3.77 -10.78 -12.39
CA HIS A 271 3.71 -11.84 -13.39
C HIS A 271 5.11 -12.08 -13.97
N TYR A 272 5.68 -13.23 -13.67
CA TYR A 272 7.05 -13.56 -14.06
C TYR A 272 7.32 -13.41 -15.56
N ALA A 273 6.37 -13.82 -16.41
CA ALA A 273 6.50 -13.74 -17.85
C ALA A 273 6.50 -12.29 -18.38
N GLN A 274 5.83 -11.37 -17.72
CA GLN A 274 5.77 -9.95 -18.13
C GLN A 274 7.09 -9.20 -17.84
N HIS A 275 7.84 -9.65 -16.84
CA HIS A 275 9.06 -9.00 -16.37
C HIS A 275 10.32 -9.84 -16.62
N GLN A 276 10.24 -10.86 -17.48
CA GLN A 276 11.35 -11.78 -17.68
C GLN A 276 12.61 -11.09 -18.20
N ASP A 277 12.46 -10.11 -19.11
CA ASP A 277 13.60 -9.41 -19.72
C ASP A 277 14.32 -8.55 -18.69
N THR A 278 13.60 -7.83 -17.85
CA THR A 278 14.14 -7.05 -16.73
C THR A 278 14.82 -7.95 -15.71
N LEU A 279 14.22 -9.11 -15.39
CA LEU A 279 14.84 -10.09 -14.48
C LEU A 279 16.14 -10.67 -15.07
N ILE A 280 16.18 -10.94 -16.39
CA ILE A 280 17.40 -11.38 -17.08
C ILE A 280 18.47 -10.30 -17.01
N GLN A 281 18.13 -9.04 -17.32
CA GLN A 281 19.06 -7.90 -17.24
C GLN A 281 19.61 -7.75 -15.82
N LEU A 282 18.77 -7.76 -14.80
CA LEU A 282 19.18 -7.72 -13.40
C LEU A 282 20.14 -8.86 -13.07
N ALA A 283 19.81 -10.10 -13.43
CA ALA A 283 20.64 -11.27 -13.15
C ALA A 283 21.99 -11.17 -13.85
N GLN A 284 22.03 -10.74 -15.12
CA GLN A 284 23.25 -10.60 -15.92
C GLN A 284 24.15 -9.45 -15.46
N LYS A 285 23.58 -8.32 -15.03
CA LYS A 285 24.34 -7.16 -14.52
C LYS A 285 24.89 -7.40 -13.11
N LEU A 286 24.10 -8.03 -12.25
CA LEU A 286 24.49 -8.30 -10.86
C LEU A 286 25.38 -9.55 -10.73
N LYS A 287 25.28 -10.49 -11.66
CA LYS A 287 26.13 -11.69 -11.72
C LYS A 287 26.25 -12.39 -10.35
N TRP A 288 27.50 -12.67 -9.96
CA TRP A 288 27.82 -13.38 -8.72
C TRP A 288 27.42 -12.64 -7.44
N HIS A 289 27.37 -11.30 -7.46
CA HIS A 289 26.95 -10.53 -6.28
C HIS A 289 25.53 -10.86 -5.85
N LEU A 290 24.62 -11.14 -6.81
CA LEU A 290 23.26 -11.58 -6.50
C LEU A 290 23.24 -12.93 -5.78
N LEU A 291 24.22 -13.81 -6.05
CA LEU A 291 24.32 -15.15 -5.46
C LEU A 291 25.00 -15.14 -4.09
N GLU A 292 25.95 -14.23 -3.87
CA GLU A 292 26.68 -14.11 -2.61
C GLU A 292 25.81 -13.53 -1.49
N GLU A 293 25.00 -12.52 -1.82
CA GLU A 293 24.28 -11.69 -0.84
C GLU A 293 22.86 -12.18 -0.53
N THR A 294 22.42 -13.31 -1.10
CA THR A 294 21.06 -13.77 -0.90
C THR A 294 20.90 -14.77 0.23
N ASP A 295 20.16 -14.39 1.28
CA ASP A 295 19.57 -15.31 2.27
C ASP A 295 18.48 -16.23 1.66
N GLY A 296 18.35 -16.23 0.32
CA GLY A 296 17.22 -16.82 -0.40
C GLY A 296 17.19 -18.35 -0.47
N GLY A 297 18.22 -19.02 0.06
CA GLY A 297 18.36 -20.46 -0.07
C GLY A 297 18.85 -20.91 -1.47
N SER A 298 19.28 -22.16 -1.59
CA SER A 298 19.91 -22.71 -2.81
C SER A 298 19.04 -22.62 -4.07
N LEU A 299 17.74 -22.83 -3.95
CA LEU A 299 16.83 -22.79 -5.10
C LEU A 299 16.65 -21.39 -5.69
N PHE A 300 16.62 -20.33 -4.89
CA PHE A 300 16.58 -18.98 -5.41
C PHE A 300 17.87 -18.63 -6.16
N LYS A 301 19.01 -19.10 -5.65
CA LYS A 301 20.30 -18.95 -6.36
C LYS A 301 20.29 -19.66 -7.71
N VAL A 302 19.75 -20.88 -7.79
CA VAL A 302 19.62 -21.62 -9.05
C VAL A 302 18.64 -20.93 -10.00
N GLU A 303 17.55 -20.35 -9.50
CA GLU A 303 16.61 -19.52 -10.28
C GLU A 303 17.34 -18.31 -10.92
N MET A 304 18.14 -17.60 -10.12
CA MET A 304 18.93 -16.45 -10.61
C MET A 304 20.03 -16.88 -11.60
N LEU A 305 20.67 -18.01 -11.39
CA LEU A 305 21.61 -18.60 -12.37
C LEU A 305 20.94 -18.90 -13.70
N ALA A 306 19.74 -19.48 -13.70
CA ALA A 306 19.00 -19.75 -14.92
C ALA A 306 18.72 -18.44 -15.71
N LEU A 307 18.33 -17.36 -15.03
CA LEU A 307 18.16 -16.04 -15.66
C LEU A 307 19.49 -15.48 -16.19
N MET A 308 20.58 -15.61 -15.43
CA MET A 308 21.90 -15.13 -15.81
C MET A 308 22.37 -15.81 -17.12
N PHE A 309 22.03 -17.08 -17.31
CA PHE A 309 22.32 -17.84 -18.53
C PHE A 309 21.20 -17.72 -19.59
N ASN A 310 20.31 -16.75 -19.48
CA ASN A 310 19.21 -16.52 -20.42
C ASN A 310 18.28 -17.74 -20.60
N GLN A 311 17.94 -18.40 -19.49
CA GLN A 311 17.06 -19.57 -19.45
C GLN A 311 15.77 -19.25 -18.65
N PRO A 312 14.88 -18.36 -19.14
CA PRO A 312 13.72 -17.89 -18.39
C PRO A 312 12.72 -19.03 -18.09
N ASN A 313 12.54 -19.97 -19.00
CA ASN A 313 11.64 -21.11 -18.76
C ASN A 313 12.12 -22.00 -17.61
N ALA A 314 13.43 -22.21 -17.50
CA ALA A 314 14.01 -22.94 -16.37
C ALA A 314 13.83 -22.15 -15.07
N ALA A 315 14.04 -20.84 -15.08
CA ALA A 315 13.83 -19.98 -13.94
C ALA A 315 12.36 -20.02 -13.45
N ILE A 316 11.39 -19.93 -14.37
CA ILE A 316 9.95 -20.06 -14.05
C ILE A 316 9.64 -21.43 -13.42
N ALA A 317 10.20 -22.52 -13.96
CA ALA A 317 10.00 -23.85 -13.41
C ALA A 317 10.57 -23.98 -11.99
N ILE A 318 11.77 -23.44 -11.75
CA ILE A 318 12.42 -23.42 -10.44
C ILE A 318 11.61 -22.56 -9.44
N ASN A 319 11.11 -21.42 -9.89
CA ASN A 319 10.25 -20.53 -9.08
C ASN A 319 8.97 -21.26 -8.63
N LYS A 320 8.27 -21.93 -9.55
CA LYS A 320 7.09 -22.76 -9.23
C LYS A 320 7.43 -23.88 -8.25
N TYR A 321 8.55 -24.57 -8.47
CA TYR A 321 9.02 -25.64 -7.58
C TYR A 321 9.34 -25.12 -6.17
N ARG A 322 9.97 -23.95 -6.07
CA ARG A 322 10.23 -23.26 -4.80
C ARG A 322 8.94 -22.94 -4.04
N GLY A 323 7.90 -22.51 -4.75
CA GLY A 323 6.56 -22.31 -4.20
C GLY A 323 5.95 -23.61 -3.65
N MET A 324 6.05 -24.70 -4.42
CA MET A 324 5.57 -26.01 -4.00
C MET A 324 6.28 -26.50 -2.73
N LEU A 325 7.60 -26.41 -2.67
CA LEU A 325 8.37 -26.81 -1.47
C LEU A 325 7.99 -25.97 -0.23
N ARG A 326 7.62 -24.69 -0.41
CA ARG A 326 7.11 -23.89 0.71
C ARG A 326 5.79 -24.45 1.25
N HIS A 327 4.89 -24.88 0.37
CA HIS A 327 3.65 -25.54 0.81
C HIS A 327 3.94 -26.83 1.55
N VAL A 328 4.84 -27.67 1.03
CA VAL A 328 5.29 -28.89 1.70
C VAL A 328 5.87 -28.58 3.08
N LYS A 329 6.76 -27.58 3.18
CA LYS A 329 7.33 -27.15 4.46
C LYS A 329 6.23 -26.70 5.44
N ASN A 330 5.24 -25.93 4.98
CA ASN A 330 4.12 -25.49 5.82
C ASN A 330 3.31 -26.66 6.39
N ILE A 331 3.17 -27.73 5.62
CA ILE A 331 2.45 -28.96 6.05
C ILE A 331 3.28 -29.73 7.07
N VAL A 332 4.55 -30.01 6.74
CA VAL A 332 5.47 -30.79 7.58
C VAL A 332 5.70 -30.11 8.93
N MET A 333 5.96 -28.80 8.91
CA MET A 333 6.18 -27.99 10.12
C MET A 333 4.89 -27.66 10.87
N ARG A 334 3.74 -28.10 10.38
CA ARG A 334 2.41 -27.87 10.98
C ARG A 334 2.13 -26.41 11.34
N ASN A 335 2.63 -25.46 10.57
CA ASN A 335 2.44 -24.05 10.85
C ASN A 335 0.98 -23.60 10.58
N LYS A 336 0.68 -22.32 10.88
CA LYS A 336 -0.67 -21.72 10.73
C LYS A 336 -1.26 -21.83 9.32
N ASN A 337 -0.43 -22.00 8.30
CA ASN A 337 -0.84 -22.07 6.89
C ASN A 337 -0.98 -23.51 6.36
N LYS A 338 -0.82 -24.54 7.20
CA LYS A 338 -0.78 -25.93 6.73
C LYS A 338 -2.03 -26.34 5.95
N ASN A 339 -3.22 -26.00 6.45
CA ASN A 339 -4.48 -26.37 5.78
C ASN A 339 -4.65 -25.70 4.42
N ARG A 340 -4.27 -24.40 4.34
CA ARG A 340 -4.21 -23.67 3.06
C ARG A 340 -3.23 -24.34 2.10
N SER A 341 -2.02 -24.66 2.58
CA SER A 341 -1.00 -25.30 1.78
C SER A 341 -1.43 -26.69 1.30
N MET A 342 -2.10 -27.44 2.15
CA MET A 342 -2.67 -28.73 1.80
C MET A 342 -3.71 -28.60 0.68
N TYR A 343 -4.65 -27.66 0.83
CA TYR A 343 -5.66 -27.34 -0.18
C TYR A 343 -5.03 -26.96 -1.54
N GLN A 344 -3.97 -26.13 -1.52
CA GLN A 344 -3.32 -25.66 -2.75
C GLN A 344 -2.48 -26.75 -3.46
N LEU A 345 -1.99 -27.76 -2.73
CA LEU A 345 -1.22 -28.87 -3.32
C LEU A 345 -2.09 -30.04 -3.78
N THR A 346 -3.23 -30.27 -3.13
CA THR A 346 -4.03 -31.48 -3.42
C THR A 346 -5.01 -31.30 -4.54
N ASP A 347 -5.08 -30.13 -5.15
CA ASP A 347 -6.12 -29.71 -6.09
C ASP A 347 -7.50 -30.24 -5.67
N ALA A 348 -8.41 -29.37 -5.34
CA ALA A 348 -9.63 -29.74 -4.63
C ALA A 348 -10.41 -30.89 -5.31
N PRO A 349 -11.00 -31.85 -4.55
CA PRO A 349 -11.68 -33.01 -5.10
C PRO A 349 -12.68 -32.62 -6.19
N GLU A 350 -12.71 -33.43 -7.25
CA GLU A 350 -13.50 -33.16 -8.47
C GLU A 350 -15.02 -33.19 -8.25
N ASN A 351 -15.50 -33.84 -7.19
CA ASN A 351 -16.92 -34.07 -6.95
C ASN A 351 -17.59 -32.91 -6.23
N VAL A 352 -18.20 -32.01 -7.01
CA VAL A 352 -19.11 -30.98 -6.50
C VAL A 352 -20.48 -31.59 -6.23
N SER A 353 -20.99 -31.36 -5.02
CA SER A 353 -22.33 -31.85 -4.60
C SER A 353 -23.42 -30.81 -4.92
N ASN A 354 -24.29 -31.09 -5.86
CA ASN A 354 -25.40 -30.22 -6.29
C ASN A 354 -26.40 -29.85 -5.18
N LYS A 355 -26.31 -30.51 -4.04
CA LYS A 355 -27.19 -30.26 -2.88
C LYS A 355 -26.45 -29.58 -1.72
N THR A 356 -25.26 -29.04 -1.92
CA THR A 356 -24.50 -28.38 -0.85
C THR A 356 -24.37 -26.90 -1.12
N ILE A 357 -24.70 -26.10 -0.13
CA ILE A 357 -24.64 -24.63 -0.15
C ILE A 357 -23.72 -24.18 0.98
N VAL A 358 -22.71 -23.35 0.64
CA VAL A 358 -21.86 -22.67 1.62
C VAL A 358 -22.32 -21.23 1.81
N PHE A 359 -22.48 -20.83 3.05
CA PHE A 359 -22.79 -19.47 3.47
C PHE A 359 -21.62 -18.87 4.26
N GLU A 360 -21.27 -17.64 3.95
CA GLU A 360 -20.28 -16.86 4.70
C GLU A 360 -20.66 -15.38 4.74
N THR A 361 -20.64 -14.75 5.91
CA THR A 361 -20.89 -13.32 6.06
C THR A 361 -19.70 -12.60 6.69
N PHE A 362 -19.33 -11.42 6.12
CA PHE A 362 -18.24 -10.56 6.59
C PHE A 362 -16.96 -11.34 6.90
N GLY A 363 -16.59 -12.26 5.99
CA GLY A 363 -15.41 -13.09 6.17
C GLY A 363 -15.50 -14.03 7.39
N GLY A 364 -16.68 -14.55 7.69
CA GLY A 364 -16.95 -15.48 8.79
C GLY A 364 -17.07 -14.81 10.16
N LYS A 365 -17.27 -13.50 10.23
CA LYS A 365 -17.37 -12.78 11.52
C LYS A 365 -18.62 -13.13 12.30
N ASN A 366 -19.74 -13.28 11.62
CA ASN A 366 -21.05 -13.45 12.27
C ASN A 366 -22.06 -14.21 11.39
N TYR A 367 -23.23 -14.45 11.92
CA TYR A 367 -24.42 -14.97 11.24
C TYR A 367 -25.40 -13.82 11.05
N SER A 368 -25.41 -13.20 9.86
CA SER A 368 -26.19 -11.97 9.61
C SER A 368 -26.39 -11.71 8.11
N ASP A 369 -26.95 -10.54 7.81
CA ASP A 369 -27.09 -9.97 6.47
C ASP A 369 -27.88 -10.87 5.50
N SER A 370 -27.86 -10.55 4.21
CA SER A 370 -28.63 -11.25 3.18
C SER A 370 -28.41 -12.77 3.14
N PRO A 371 -27.17 -13.30 3.29
CA PRO A 371 -26.96 -14.75 3.36
C PRO A 371 -27.73 -15.45 4.48
N LYS A 372 -27.93 -14.78 5.63
CA LYS A 372 -28.75 -15.32 6.74
C LYS A 372 -30.20 -15.54 6.31
N TYR A 373 -30.81 -14.54 5.70
CA TYR A 373 -32.22 -14.61 5.31
C TYR A 373 -32.44 -15.58 4.14
N ILE A 374 -31.50 -15.68 3.21
CA ILE A 374 -31.52 -16.71 2.17
C ILE A 374 -31.43 -18.10 2.81
N TYR A 375 -30.54 -18.32 3.78
CA TYR A 375 -30.40 -19.59 4.48
C TYR A 375 -31.66 -19.95 5.24
N GLU A 376 -32.28 -19.05 6.01
CA GLU A 376 -33.49 -19.29 6.77
C GLU A 376 -34.67 -19.66 5.85
N TYR A 377 -34.80 -18.98 4.70
CA TYR A 377 -35.78 -19.32 3.67
C TYR A 377 -35.51 -20.71 3.08
N MET A 378 -34.27 -20.96 2.66
CA MET A 378 -33.88 -22.25 2.06
C MET A 378 -34.07 -23.40 3.04
N GLN A 379 -33.78 -23.23 4.31
CA GLN A 379 -33.97 -24.25 5.32
C GLN A 379 -35.42 -24.60 5.52
N LYS A 380 -36.32 -23.62 5.46
CA LYS A 380 -37.77 -23.82 5.61
C LYS A 380 -38.38 -24.52 4.41
N TYR A 381 -38.01 -24.14 3.20
CA TYR A 381 -38.70 -24.62 1.98
C TYR A 381 -37.91 -25.68 1.22
N TYR A 382 -36.61 -25.83 1.47
CA TYR A 382 -35.72 -26.78 0.79
C TYR A 382 -34.87 -27.57 1.79
N PRO A 383 -35.45 -28.27 2.78
CA PRO A 383 -34.73 -28.90 3.89
C PRO A 383 -33.79 -30.05 3.47
N TYR A 384 -33.87 -30.48 2.21
CA TYR A 384 -33.06 -31.56 1.65
C TYR A 384 -31.69 -31.12 1.14
N TYR A 385 -31.34 -29.82 1.22
CA TYR A 385 -30.01 -29.33 0.95
C TYR A 385 -29.08 -29.47 2.18
N ASN A 386 -27.80 -29.63 1.92
CA ASN A 386 -26.74 -29.58 2.94
C ASN A 386 -26.26 -28.14 3.11
N TYR A 387 -26.48 -27.58 4.27
CA TYR A 387 -26.12 -26.20 4.59
C TYR A 387 -24.84 -26.15 5.41
N ILE A 388 -23.85 -25.34 4.97
CA ILE A 388 -22.58 -25.14 5.65
C ILE A 388 -22.41 -23.66 5.94
N TRP A 389 -22.21 -23.31 7.21
CA TRP A 389 -21.87 -21.95 7.63
C TRP A 389 -20.39 -21.84 7.99
N VAL A 390 -19.69 -20.94 7.29
CA VAL A 390 -18.28 -20.59 7.57
C VAL A 390 -18.21 -19.49 8.61
N LEU A 391 -17.54 -19.77 9.74
CA LEU A 391 -17.45 -18.88 10.88
C LEU A 391 -16.02 -18.82 11.42
N LYS A 392 -15.58 -17.63 11.89
CA LYS A 392 -14.32 -17.51 12.64
C LYS A 392 -14.38 -18.25 13.97
N ASN A 393 -15.52 -18.14 14.67
CA ASN A 393 -15.77 -18.75 15.98
C ASN A 393 -17.06 -19.58 15.99
N PRO A 394 -17.07 -20.80 15.41
CA PRO A 394 -18.28 -21.62 15.30
C PRO A 394 -18.94 -21.95 16.65
N ALA A 395 -18.15 -22.11 17.70
CA ALA A 395 -18.65 -22.42 19.04
C ALA A 395 -19.42 -21.26 19.69
N LYS A 396 -19.05 -20.01 19.36
CA LYS A 396 -19.67 -18.80 19.94
C LYS A 396 -20.81 -18.25 19.08
N THR A 397 -20.96 -18.71 17.85
CA THR A 397 -21.99 -18.20 16.95
C THR A 397 -23.14 -19.18 16.85
N TYR A 398 -24.32 -18.71 17.23
CA TYR A 398 -25.56 -19.49 17.05
C TYR A 398 -26.01 -19.39 15.59
N VAL A 399 -26.29 -20.55 15.00
CA VAL A 399 -26.91 -20.68 13.67
C VAL A 399 -28.10 -21.62 13.88
N PRO A 400 -29.34 -21.19 13.59
CA PRO A 400 -30.52 -22.03 13.78
C PRO A 400 -30.53 -23.20 12.79
N GLY A 401 -31.25 -24.26 13.14
CA GLY A 401 -31.51 -25.43 12.29
C GLY A 401 -30.35 -26.41 12.18
N ASN A 402 -30.21 -27.05 11.03
CA ASN A 402 -29.32 -28.21 10.82
C ASN A 402 -28.01 -27.89 10.08
N ALA A 403 -27.62 -26.62 9.98
CA ALA A 403 -26.39 -26.26 9.29
C ALA A 403 -25.14 -26.81 9.97
N THR A 404 -24.22 -27.34 9.19
CA THR A 404 -22.87 -27.66 9.63
C THR A 404 -22.04 -26.38 9.79
N LYS A 405 -21.56 -26.11 10.99
CA LYS A 405 -20.69 -24.95 11.25
C LYS A 405 -19.22 -25.31 11.08
N VAL A 406 -18.49 -24.63 10.19
CA VAL A 406 -17.07 -24.86 9.95
C VAL A 406 -16.22 -23.66 10.32
N LYS A 407 -15.06 -23.91 10.90
CA LYS A 407 -14.12 -22.84 11.27
C LYS A 407 -13.36 -22.36 10.04
N LYS A 408 -13.38 -21.04 9.76
CA LYS A 408 -12.59 -20.43 8.69
C LYS A 408 -11.11 -20.80 8.78
N GLY A 409 -10.54 -21.22 7.65
CA GLY A 409 -9.12 -21.66 7.56
C GLY A 409 -8.84 -23.08 8.09
N SER A 410 -9.87 -23.81 8.55
CA SER A 410 -9.73 -25.24 8.90
C SER A 410 -9.72 -26.11 7.63
N LYS A 411 -9.38 -27.40 7.76
CA LYS A 411 -9.50 -28.38 6.67
C LYS A 411 -10.94 -28.41 6.13
N ALA A 412 -11.95 -28.49 7.03
CA ALA A 412 -13.36 -28.49 6.68
C ALA A 412 -13.81 -27.23 5.92
N TYR A 413 -13.20 -26.07 6.17
CA TYR A 413 -13.45 -24.84 5.41
C TYR A 413 -13.08 -24.99 3.94
N TYR A 414 -11.89 -25.51 3.64
CA TYR A 414 -11.45 -25.72 2.27
C TYR A 414 -12.25 -26.81 1.57
N GLU A 415 -12.57 -27.89 2.27
CA GLU A 415 -13.44 -28.96 1.77
C GLU A 415 -14.85 -28.45 1.46
N ALA A 416 -15.41 -27.56 2.30
CA ALA A 416 -16.72 -26.96 2.09
C ALA A 416 -16.79 -26.17 0.77
N TYR A 417 -15.84 -25.26 0.55
CA TYR A 417 -15.77 -24.49 -0.69
C TYR A 417 -15.49 -25.36 -1.93
N SER A 418 -14.70 -26.42 -1.78
CA SER A 418 -14.39 -27.35 -2.87
C SER A 418 -15.57 -28.20 -3.31
N LYS A 419 -16.46 -28.57 -2.37
CA LYS A 419 -17.56 -29.52 -2.59
C LYS A 419 -18.90 -28.85 -2.82
N ALA A 420 -19.11 -27.64 -2.32
CA ALA A 420 -20.39 -26.94 -2.46
C ALA A 420 -20.65 -26.50 -3.90
N HIS A 421 -21.85 -26.77 -4.39
CA HIS A 421 -22.30 -26.26 -5.68
C HIS A 421 -22.59 -24.76 -5.62
N TYR A 422 -23.20 -24.30 -4.52
CA TYR A 422 -23.56 -22.90 -4.35
C TYR A 422 -22.72 -22.25 -3.26
N TRP A 423 -22.16 -21.07 -3.57
CA TRP A 423 -21.52 -20.18 -2.61
C TRP A 423 -22.37 -18.93 -2.46
N VAL A 424 -22.75 -18.59 -1.25
CA VAL A 424 -23.55 -17.40 -0.94
C VAL A 424 -22.79 -16.56 0.07
N THR A 425 -22.26 -15.42 -0.38
CA THR A 425 -21.46 -14.56 0.48
C THR A 425 -21.82 -13.08 0.29
N ASN A 426 -21.52 -12.25 1.29
CA ASN A 426 -21.69 -10.80 1.20
C ASN A 426 -20.35 -10.04 1.21
N ALA A 427 -19.23 -10.75 1.23
CA ALA A 427 -17.90 -10.20 1.18
C ALA A 427 -17.03 -11.00 0.21
N ARG A 428 -15.93 -10.40 -0.28
CA ARG A 428 -15.01 -11.09 -1.20
C ARG A 428 -14.41 -12.34 -0.56
N THR A 429 -14.34 -13.42 -1.34
CA THR A 429 -13.62 -14.63 -0.93
C THR A 429 -12.14 -14.49 -1.32
N PRO A 430 -11.22 -15.12 -0.57
CA PRO A 430 -9.79 -15.09 -0.94
C PRO A 430 -9.54 -15.68 -2.33
N LEU A 431 -8.72 -15.01 -3.16
CA LEU A 431 -8.40 -15.44 -4.53
C LEU A 431 -7.76 -16.84 -4.60
N TYR A 432 -7.15 -17.31 -3.51
CA TYR A 432 -6.59 -18.66 -3.45
C TYR A 432 -7.64 -19.77 -3.27
N ILE A 433 -8.91 -19.44 -3.05
CA ILE A 433 -10.03 -20.41 -3.08
C ILE A 433 -10.48 -20.52 -4.54
N ASN A 434 -10.18 -21.63 -5.17
CA ASN A 434 -10.51 -21.84 -6.57
C ASN A 434 -11.99 -22.19 -6.72
N LYS A 435 -12.72 -21.39 -7.50
CA LYS A 435 -14.08 -21.73 -7.95
C LYS A 435 -13.98 -22.62 -9.19
N LYS A 436 -14.74 -23.70 -9.22
CA LYS A 436 -14.85 -24.60 -10.38
C LYS A 436 -15.97 -24.13 -11.32
N GLU A 437 -15.93 -24.55 -12.57
CA GLU A 437 -16.92 -24.18 -13.58
C GLU A 437 -18.34 -24.64 -13.20
N ASN A 438 -18.46 -25.81 -12.56
CA ASN A 438 -19.74 -26.37 -12.11
C ASN A 438 -20.19 -25.88 -10.73
N GLN A 439 -19.62 -24.79 -10.23
CA GLN A 439 -20.04 -24.11 -8.99
C GLN A 439 -20.64 -22.75 -9.32
N THR A 440 -21.68 -22.37 -8.59
CA THR A 440 -22.35 -21.08 -8.72
C THR A 440 -22.02 -20.19 -7.53
N TYR A 441 -21.46 -19.01 -7.78
CA TYR A 441 -21.11 -18.03 -6.76
C TYR A 441 -22.09 -16.86 -6.79
N ILE A 442 -22.91 -16.75 -5.75
CA ILE A 442 -23.88 -15.69 -5.55
C ILE A 442 -23.29 -14.69 -4.54
N GLN A 443 -22.96 -13.51 -5.02
CA GLN A 443 -22.54 -12.39 -4.19
C GLN A 443 -23.75 -11.54 -3.82
N THR A 444 -24.01 -11.36 -2.53
CA THR A 444 -25.14 -10.55 -2.09
C THR A 444 -24.77 -9.11 -1.81
N TRP A 445 -23.46 -8.81 -1.81
CA TRP A 445 -22.94 -7.54 -1.36
C TRP A 445 -23.46 -7.17 0.05
N HIS A 446 -23.23 -5.94 0.50
CA HIS A 446 -23.57 -5.59 1.89
C HIS A 446 -24.00 -4.13 2.09
N GLY A 447 -24.19 -3.36 1.03
CA GLY A 447 -24.66 -1.98 1.14
C GLY A 447 -24.94 -1.31 -0.20
N THR A 448 -25.81 -0.32 -0.20
CA THR A 448 -26.04 0.58 -1.33
C THR A 448 -24.79 1.45 -1.53
N PRO A 449 -24.27 1.54 -2.75
CA PRO A 449 -23.05 2.30 -3.02
C PRO A 449 -23.34 3.82 -3.00
N LEU A 450 -22.84 4.50 -1.97
CA LEU A 450 -22.87 5.98 -1.87
C LEU A 450 -21.52 6.60 -2.24
N LYS A 451 -20.43 5.84 -2.11
CA LYS A 451 -19.09 6.20 -2.49
C LYS A 451 -18.66 5.40 -3.71
N ARG A 452 -17.70 5.89 -4.46
CA ARG A 452 -17.10 5.13 -5.57
C ARG A 452 -16.52 3.81 -5.07
N LEU A 453 -16.73 2.75 -5.83
CA LEU A 453 -16.31 1.39 -5.49
C LEU A 453 -15.35 0.85 -6.56
N ALA A 454 -14.46 -0.02 -6.14
CA ALA A 454 -13.62 -0.88 -6.98
C ALA A 454 -13.06 -0.16 -8.23
N ASN A 455 -13.59 -0.46 -9.43
CA ASN A 455 -13.13 0.13 -10.69
C ASN A 455 -13.36 1.65 -10.76
N ASP A 456 -14.46 2.13 -10.20
CA ASP A 456 -14.85 3.53 -10.30
C ASP A 456 -14.07 4.43 -9.33
N MET A 457 -13.27 3.83 -8.42
CA MET A 457 -12.31 4.57 -7.60
C MET A 457 -11.16 5.06 -8.48
N LYS A 458 -10.91 6.36 -8.49
CA LYS A 458 -9.75 6.91 -9.19
C LYS A 458 -8.45 6.53 -8.46
N VAL A 459 -8.42 6.72 -7.16
CA VAL A 459 -7.26 6.42 -6.29
C VAL A 459 -7.68 5.55 -5.10
N VAL A 460 -6.85 4.56 -4.76
CA VAL A 460 -7.02 3.66 -3.61
C VAL A 460 -5.93 3.92 -2.58
N ARG A 461 -6.32 4.37 -1.38
CA ARG A 461 -5.38 4.72 -0.29
C ARG A 461 -5.30 3.68 0.82
N MET A 462 -5.68 2.45 0.55
CA MET A 462 -5.62 1.37 1.55
C MET A 462 -4.17 0.93 1.80
N PRO A 463 -3.73 0.82 3.06
CA PRO A 463 -2.39 0.36 3.38
C PRO A 463 -2.08 -1.02 2.78
N GLY A 464 -0.91 -1.14 2.14
CA GLY A 464 -0.42 -2.42 1.61
C GLY A 464 -0.95 -2.80 0.22
N THR A 465 -1.61 -1.90 -0.49
CA THR A 465 -2.00 -2.09 -1.90
C THR A 465 -1.78 -0.80 -2.69
N THR A 466 -1.79 -0.90 -4.01
CA THR A 466 -1.80 0.21 -4.97
C THR A 466 -3.11 0.21 -5.73
N THR A 467 -3.47 1.33 -6.36
CA THR A 467 -4.71 1.42 -7.16
C THR A 467 -4.81 0.33 -8.23
N PRO A 468 -3.77 0.09 -9.08
CA PRO A 468 -3.83 -0.98 -10.07
C PRO A 468 -3.89 -2.37 -9.45
N ALA A 469 -3.12 -2.64 -8.39
CA ALA A 469 -3.15 -3.93 -7.70
C ALA A 469 -4.52 -4.21 -7.06
N TYR A 470 -5.13 -3.18 -6.48
CA TYR A 470 -6.48 -3.27 -5.92
C TYR A 470 -7.51 -3.58 -6.99
N LYS A 471 -7.51 -2.80 -8.10
CA LYS A 471 -8.44 -2.99 -9.22
C LYS A 471 -8.27 -4.37 -9.86
N ARG A 472 -7.03 -4.80 -10.13
CA ARG A 472 -6.74 -6.15 -10.64
C ARG A 472 -7.28 -7.24 -9.71
N ASN A 473 -6.95 -7.20 -8.41
CA ASN A 473 -7.41 -8.18 -7.44
C ASN A 473 -8.93 -8.16 -7.26
N PHE A 474 -9.53 -6.99 -7.44
CA PHE A 474 -11.00 -6.86 -7.37
C PHE A 474 -11.65 -7.45 -8.61
N ARG A 475 -11.10 -7.19 -9.79
CA ARG A 475 -11.57 -7.76 -11.06
C ARG A 475 -11.48 -9.29 -11.06
N GLU A 476 -10.34 -9.87 -10.66
CA GLU A 476 -10.19 -11.32 -10.51
C GLU A 476 -11.24 -11.93 -9.57
N GLU A 477 -11.67 -11.18 -8.54
CA GLU A 477 -12.73 -11.62 -7.63
C GLU A 477 -14.11 -11.55 -8.28
N THR A 478 -14.43 -10.44 -8.96
CA THR A 478 -15.75 -10.22 -9.58
C THR A 478 -15.97 -11.13 -10.79
N GLU A 479 -14.95 -11.49 -11.52
CA GLU A 479 -14.99 -12.47 -12.61
C GLU A 479 -15.47 -13.86 -12.15
N ARG A 480 -15.28 -14.19 -10.85
CA ARG A 480 -15.75 -15.45 -10.25
C ARG A 480 -17.22 -15.42 -9.84
N TRP A 481 -17.85 -14.24 -9.71
CA TRP A 481 -19.24 -14.11 -9.33
C TRP A 481 -20.14 -14.48 -10.52
N ASP A 482 -21.00 -15.45 -10.37
CA ASP A 482 -22.00 -15.76 -11.40
C ASP A 482 -23.18 -14.80 -11.28
N TYR A 483 -23.59 -14.45 -10.06
CA TYR A 483 -24.67 -13.52 -9.79
C TYR A 483 -24.32 -12.53 -8.69
N LEU A 484 -24.80 -11.30 -8.85
CA LEU A 484 -24.72 -10.23 -7.86
C LEU A 484 -26.13 -9.73 -7.52
N VAL A 485 -26.50 -9.77 -6.23
CA VAL A 485 -27.77 -9.23 -5.76
C VAL A 485 -27.71 -7.72 -5.67
N SER A 486 -28.65 -7.03 -6.30
CA SER A 486 -28.81 -5.58 -6.25
C SER A 486 -30.15 -5.18 -5.62
N PRO A 487 -30.18 -4.12 -4.80
CA PRO A 487 -31.39 -3.69 -4.13
C PRO A 487 -32.34 -2.88 -5.03
N ASN A 488 -31.80 -2.22 -6.06
CA ASN A 488 -32.56 -1.30 -6.91
C ASN A 488 -31.73 -0.89 -8.15
N ARG A 489 -32.38 -0.21 -9.09
CA ARG A 489 -31.77 0.25 -10.34
C ARG A 489 -30.53 1.12 -10.14
N TYR A 490 -30.56 2.07 -9.20
CA TYR A 490 -29.43 2.94 -8.87
C TYR A 490 -28.19 2.11 -8.52
N SER A 491 -28.32 1.13 -7.64
CA SER A 491 -27.21 0.24 -7.27
C SER A 491 -26.76 -0.64 -8.43
N THR A 492 -27.69 -1.11 -9.24
CA THR A 492 -27.40 -1.96 -10.40
C THR A 492 -26.50 -1.24 -11.40
N GLU A 493 -26.87 -0.02 -11.79
CA GLU A 493 -26.09 0.80 -12.74
C GLU A 493 -24.66 1.08 -12.22
N ILE A 494 -24.49 1.29 -10.92
CA ILE A 494 -23.17 1.43 -10.30
C ILE A 494 -22.40 0.10 -10.26
N PHE A 495 -23.07 -1.02 -9.95
CA PHE A 495 -22.42 -2.32 -9.88
C PHE A 495 -21.92 -2.82 -11.24
N GLU A 496 -22.59 -2.48 -12.33
CA GLU A 496 -22.15 -2.77 -13.70
C GLU A 496 -20.77 -2.19 -13.97
N SER A 497 -20.56 -0.89 -13.67
CA SER A 497 -19.27 -0.22 -13.86
C SER A 497 -18.24 -0.59 -12.78
N ALA A 498 -18.64 -0.53 -11.50
CA ALA A 498 -17.73 -0.71 -10.39
C ALA A 498 -17.15 -2.13 -10.29
N PHE A 499 -17.93 -3.14 -10.68
CA PHE A 499 -17.56 -4.56 -10.56
C PHE A 499 -17.36 -5.27 -11.89
N TRP A 500 -17.35 -4.55 -13.01
CA TRP A 500 -17.27 -5.14 -14.37
C TRP A 500 -18.32 -6.24 -14.60
N MET A 501 -19.53 -6.04 -14.09
CA MET A 501 -20.60 -7.02 -14.16
C MET A 501 -21.51 -6.76 -15.36
N ASP A 502 -21.80 -7.82 -16.12
CA ASP A 502 -22.82 -7.75 -17.15
C ASP A 502 -24.22 -7.67 -16.51
N ARG A 503 -25.11 -6.91 -17.13
CA ARG A 503 -26.46 -6.63 -16.59
C ARG A 503 -27.28 -7.89 -16.29
N ASP A 504 -27.15 -8.92 -17.11
CA ASP A 504 -27.84 -10.21 -16.97
C ASP A 504 -27.38 -11.02 -15.75
N ARG A 505 -26.22 -10.72 -15.20
CA ARG A 505 -25.67 -11.33 -13.98
C ARG A 505 -26.04 -10.55 -12.71
N VAL A 506 -26.64 -9.36 -12.84
CA VAL A 506 -27.09 -8.55 -11.71
C VAL A 506 -28.57 -8.81 -11.44
N LEU A 507 -28.86 -9.42 -10.29
CA LEU A 507 -30.21 -9.73 -9.84
C LEU A 507 -30.78 -8.54 -9.07
N GLU A 508 -31.58 -7.71 -9.72
CA GLU A 508 -32.25 -6.55 -9.12
C GLU A 508 -33.55 -7.00 -8.42
N ILE A 509 -33.42 -7.56 -7.23
CA ILE A 509 -34.51 -8.21 -6.47
C ILE A 509 -34.67 -7.67 -5.04
N GLY A 510 -33.96 -6.62 -4.68
CA GLY A 510 -33.90 -6.16 -3.29
C GLY A 510 -32.88 -6.94 -2.46
N TYR A 511 -32.53 -6.40 -1.28
CA TYR A 511 -31.69 -7.16 -0.35
C TYR A 511 -32.52 -8.10 0.50
N PRO A 512 -32.29 -9.41 0.49
CA PRO A 512 -33.03 -10.39 1.32
C PRO A 512 -33.04 -10.03 2.83
N ARG A 513 -32.00 -9.34 3.32
CA ARG A 513 -31.97 -8.85 4.70
C ARG A 513 -33.07 -7.83 5.04
N ASN A 514 -33.65 -7.17 4.04
CA ASN A 514 -34.69 -6.16 4.24
C ASN A 514 -36.08 -6.78 4.35
N ASP A 515 -36.28 -8.05 3.98
CA ASP A 515 -37.56 -8.73 4.03
C ASP A 515 -38.17 -8.73 5.44
N VAL A 516 -37.31 -8.80 6.47
CA VAL A 516 -37.74 -8.73 7.87
C VAL A 516 -38.42 -7.42 8.21
N LEU A 517 -38.01 -6.31 7.60
CA LEU A 517 -38.59 -4.99 7.85
C LEU A 517 -40.02 -4.91 7.35
N VAL A 518 -40.35 -5.59 6.27
CA VAL A 518 -41.68 -5.65 5.70
C VAL A 518 -42.53 -6.74 6.40
N ASN A 519 -41.95 -7.94 6.53
CA ASN A 519 -42.67 -9.11 7.02
C ASN A 519 -42.94 -9.10 8.53
N ARG A 520 -42.14 -8.34 9.32
CA ARG A 520 -42.18 -8.30 10.79
C ARG A 520 -42.47 -6.92 11.38
N GLN A 521 -42.82 -5.92 10.56
CA GLN A 521 -43.02 -4.54 11.03
C GLN A 521 -44.16 -4.40 12.05
N HIS A 522 -45.16 -5.29 12.01
CA HIS A 522 -46.33 -5.31 12.89
C HIS A 522 -46.32 -6.48 13.90
N ASP A 523 -45.22 -7.27 13.94
CA ASP A 523 -45.05 -8.37 14.86
C ASP A 523 -44.61 -7.86 16.23
N THR A 524 -45.58 -7.62 17.10
CA THR A 524 -45.32 -7.00 18.43
C THR A 524 -44.45 -7.87 19.33
N GLU A 525 -44.56 -9.19 19.22
CA GLU A 525 -43.75 -10.13 19.98
C GLU A 525 -42.29 -10.09 19.51
N TYR A 526 -42.08 -10.11 18.20
CA TYR A 526 -40.76 -9.96 17.60
C TYR A 526 -40.08 -8.61 17.97
N LEU A 527 -40.83 -7.51 17.92
CA LEU A 527 -40.34 -6.19 18.29
C LEU A 527 -39.99 -6.11 19.78
N LYS A 528 -40.78 -6.78 20.64
CA LYS A 528 -40.47 -6.88 22.07
C LYS A 528 -39.20 -7.67 22.31
N ASP A 529 -39.00 -8.81 21.66
CA ASP A 529 -37.83 -9.66 21.75
C ASP A 529 -36.55 -8.88 21.32
N ILE A 530 -36.62 -8.09 20.23
CA ILE A 530 -35.52 -7.24 19.79
C ILE A 530 -35.15 -6.18 20.85
N ARG A 531 -36.17 -5.49 21.41
CA ARG A 531 -35.92 -4.48 22.44
C ARG A 531 -35.25 -5.08 23.67
N GLU A 532 -35.71 -6.26 24.10
CA GLU A 532 -35.12 -6.99 25.24
C GLU A 532 -33.68 -7.42 24.94
N LYS A 533 -33.39 -7.98 23.77
CA LYS A 533 -32.03 -8.35 23.34
C LYS A 533 -31.06 -7.17 23.25
N LEU A 534 -31.55 -6.00 22.90
CA LEU A 534 -30.75 -4.77 22.79
C LEU A 534 -30.75 -3.94 24.06
N ASN A 535 -31.39 -4.41 25.15
CA ASN A 535 -31.58 -3.69 26.41
C ASN A 535 -32.21 -2.29 26.21
N ILE A 536 -33.16 -2.15 25.30
CA ILE A 536 -33.85 -0.90 25.03
C ILE A 536 -35.08 -0.81 25.94
N PRO A 537 -35.16 0.20 26.83
CA PRO A 537 -36.34 0.40 27.69
C PRO A 537 -37.61 0.61 26.86
N LYS A 538 -38.75 0.09 27.34
CA LYS A 538 -40.03 0.16 26.64
C LYS A 538 -40.56 1.57 26.44
N ASP A 539 -40.28 2.45 27.38
CA ASP A 539 -40.76 3.83 27.49
C ASP A 539 -39.82 4.87 26.85
N LYS A 540 -38.68 4.44 26.29
CA LYS A 540 -37.70 5.37 25.74
C LYS A 540 -37.81 5.48 24.21
N LYS A 541 -37.64 6.72 23.73
CA LYS A 541 -37.42 7.00 22.31
C LYS A 541 -36.01 6.60 21.94
N VAL A 542 -35.85 5.90 20.81
CA VAL A 542 -34.55 5.42 20.34
C VAL A 542 -34.00 6.39 19.31
N ILE A 543 -32.78 6.87 19.53
CA ILE A 543 -32.01 7.64 18.55
C ILE A 543 -30.78 6.79 18.20
N THR A 544 -30.63 6.45 16.91
CA THR A 544 -29.50 5.68 16.43
C THR A 544 -28.54 6.59 15.69
N TYR A 545 -27.28 6.61 16.12
CA TYR A 545 -26.18 7.25 15.41
C TYR A 545 -25.28 6.15 14.83
N ALA A 546 -25.18 6.10 13.49
CA ALA A 546 -24.43 5.10 12.77
C ALA A 546 -23.45 5.76 11.78
N PRO A 547 -22.32 6.33 12.27
CA PRO A 547 -21.34 6.98 11.42
C PRO A 547 -20.64 5.98 10.50
N THR A 548 -20.20 6.45 9.33
CA THR A 548 -19.40 5.66 8.41
C THR A 548 -17.99 5.45 8.97
N VAL A 549 -17.48 4.23 8.90
CA VAL A 549 -16.06 3.94 9.18
C VAL A 549 -15.22 4.56 8.07
N ARG A 550 -14.18 5.30 8.44
CA ARG A 550 -13.17 5.80 7.53
C ARG A 550 -12.01 4.82 7.43
N ASP A 551 -11.43 4.68 6.23
CA ASP A 551 -10.40 3.67 5.98
C ASP A 551 -9.06 3.99 6.66
N ASP A 552 -8.85 5.24 7.03
CA ASP A 552 -7.60 5.82 7.55
C ASP A 552 -7.73 6.45 8.95
N GLU A 553 -8.94 6.51 9.53
CA GLU A 553 -9.16 7.03 10.87
C GLU A 553 -9.73 5.95 11.81
N PHE A 554 -9.09 5.79 12.95
CA PHE A 554 -9.61 5.01 14.09
C PHE A 554 -10.27 5.98 15.06
N ILE A 555 -11.58 5.86 15.25
CA ILE A 555 -12.34 6.57 16.31
C ILE A 555 -12.22 5.78 17.61
#